data_e299beefee668e0e50fe13498e371560
#
_entry.id   e299beefee668e0e50fe13498e371560
#
_cell.length_a   1.000
_cell.length_b   1.000
_cell.length_c   1.000
_cell.angle_alpha   90.00
_cell.angle_beta   90.00
_cell.angle_gamma   90.00
#
_symmetry.space_group_name_H-M   'P 1'
#
loop_
_entity.id
_entity.type
_entity.pdbx_description
1 polymer ?
#
loop_
_entity_poly.entity_id
_entity_poly.type
_entity_poly.pdbx_seq_one_letter_code
_entity_poly.pdbx_strand_id
1 'polypeptide(L)'
;MAQSTVEQQPLAPSAAPGRQSSRSSAQQLVRRRSELAVAVALLAISTLIVLWAGTRPGFDPYGWLVWGHQTLAGNLNTNAAPSWKPLPYLFVTPYAIAGHYQLWLWMITSMAVSLSGVIFAGRIAYRLTAPGPERRYAGYAAAAFAGLALLGIQDYWHYILSFQSDPLIVSLCLGAIDCHLSGRPRAAFVLGALAALGRPEVWLFLAVYTIWAWRALPSTRWLLAGGWLVIAALWFGIPALTSRSPFVAGTNALGSGRALHSDKVLGTIDRFLSMHEAPLEIAALLSVALALWRRDRTTLVLAGGVVAWVALEIAFSLHGWPGLQRYMFAAGGVMVVLAGVLVGRLLSEDSLRLPTWVGAALVALLVLSLVPAALSRARTEHKDLRAQRDRTTEIGKLAGTITRLGGGAALRRCGEPLTRLEYQTILAWNLRVNVAVVGYKYTPAIRSGRPIVLYTPVSTGGWRVQALHQRLPSCRSLPR
;
A
#
# COMPACT_ATOMS: atom_id res chain seq x y z
N MET A 1 30.19 44.58 64.85
CA MET A 1 30.92 44.83 63.60
C MET A 1 31.45 43.54 63.12
N ALA A 2 30.76 42.92 62.15
CA ALA A 2 31.22 41.73 61.45
C ALA A 2 31.07 42.02 59.94
N GLN A 3 32.20 42.16 59.27
CA GLN A 3 32.28 42.36 57.82
C GLN A 3 32.11 40.97 57.13
N SER A 4 31.07 40.80 56.33
CA SER A 4 30.87 39.64 55.43
C SER A 4 31.62 39.92 54.12
N THR A 5 32.67 39.17 53.89
CA THR A 5 33.40 39.08 52.62
C THR A 5 32.56 38.31 51.62
N VAL A 6 32.12 39.01 50.56
CA VAL A 6 31.42 38.35 49.38
C VAL A 6 32.54 37.81 48.47
N GLU A 7 32.61 36.48 48.39
CA GLU A 7 33.49 35.75 47.48
C GLU A 7 32.89 35.80 46.08
N GLN A 8 33.54 36.49 45.15
CA GLN A 8 33.14 36.54 43.72
C GLN A 8 33.53 35.21 43.06
N GLN A 9 32.54 34.41 42.67
CA GLN A 9 32.74 33.25 41.79
C GLN A 9 33.19 33.73 40.39
N PRO A 10 34.22 33.09 39.78
CA PRO A 10 34.66 33.42 38.42
C PRO A 10 33.62 33.00 37.41
N LEU A 11 33.20 33.93 36.54
CA LEU A 11 32.33 33.70 35.39
C LEU A 11 32.98 32.68 34.44
N ALA A 12 32.30 31.53 34.22
CA ALA A 12 32.69 30.58 33.23
C ALA A 12 32.66 31.19 31.82
N PRO A 13 33.65 30.90 30.95
CA PRO A 13 33.73 31.50 29.61
C PRO A 13 32.51 31.10 28.80
N SER A 14 31.77 32.09 28.29
CA SER A 14 30.64 31.95 27.38
C SER A 14 31.07 31.17 26.14
N ALA A 15 30.51 29.97 25.94
CA ALA A 15 30.75 29.14 24.78
C ALA A 15 30.27 29.86 23.51
N ALA A 16 31.18 30.09 22.57
CA ALA A 16 30.93 30.83 21.33
C ALA A 16 29.78 30.20 20.54
N PRO A 17 28.77 30.98 20.13
CA PRO A 17 27.52 30.45 19.48
C PRO A 17 27.72 29.83 18.08
N GLY A 18 28.91 29.96 17.48
CA GLY A 18 29.18 29.49 16.12
C GLY A 18 29.41 27.97 15.96
N ARG A 19 29.80 27.24 17.01
CA ARG A 19 30.12 25.80 16.92
C ARG A 19 28.90 24.86 16.97
N GLN A 20 27.78 25.28 17.54
CA GLN A 20 26.58 24.48 17.63
C GLN A 20 25.78 24.48 16.30
N SER A 21 25.78 25.61 15.57
CA SER A 21 25.05 25.70 14.28
C SER A 21 25.71 24.90 13.17
N SER A 22 27.05 24.84 13.12
CA SER A 22 27.78 24.07 12.10
C SER A 22 27.65 22.53 12.28
N ARG A 23 27.61 22.06 13.53
CA ARG A 23 27.39 20.63 13.83
C ARG A 23 25.97 20.17 13.45
N SER A 24 24.96 21.01 13.67
CA SER A 24 23.58 20.70 13.27
C SER A 24 23.42 20.62 11.75
N SER A 25 24.07 21.50 11.01
CA SER A 25 24.04 21.51 9.53
C SER A 25 24.74 20.30 8.93
N ALA A 26 25.91 19.91 9.47
CA ALA A 26 26.64 18.72 9.02
C ALA A 26 25.85 17.42 9.29
N GLN A 27 25.22 17.30 10.45
CA GLN A 27 24.37 16.17 10.79
C GLN A 27 23.13 16.08 9.87
N GLN A 28 22.52 17.21 9.55
CA GLN A 28 21.40 17.27 8.61
C GLN A 28 21.82 16.85 7.20
N LEU A 29 23.00 17.26 6.73
CA LEU A 29 23.53 16.88 5.42
C LEU A 29 23.81 15.38 5.33
N VAL A 30 24.46 14.80 6.34
CA VAL A 30 24.72 13.35 6.42
C VAL A 30 23.41 12.57 6.41
N ARG A 31 22.42 12.99 7.17
CA ARG A 31 21.10 12.38 7.21
C ARG A 31 20.40 12.44 5.85
N ARG A 32 20.40 13.59 5.16
CA ARG A 32 19.82 13.72 3.81
C ARG A 32 20.50 12.81 2.80
N ARG A 33 21.84 12.70 2.86
CA ARG A 33 22.59 11.77 2.00
C ARG A 33 22.24 10.31 2.24
N SER A 34 22.07 9.91 3.51
CA SER A 34 21.66 8.54 3.84
C SER A 34 20.23 8.24 3.40
N GLU A 35 19.29 9.18 3.57
CA GLU A 35 17.90 9.02 3.11
C GLU A 35 17.85 8.92 1.56
N LEU A 36 18.64 9.72 0.85
CA LEU A 36 18.76 9.64 -0.62
C LEU A 36 19.38 8.30 -1.07
N ALA A 37 20.45 7.85 -0.42
CA ALA A 37 21.07 6.57 -0.73
C ALA A 37 20.11 5.40 -0.55
N VAL A 38 19.30 5.40 0.52
CA VAL A 38 18.25 4.40 0.75
C VAL A 38 17.18 4.45 -0.34
N ALA A 39 16.74 5.64 -0.76
CA ALA A 39 15.75 5.80 -1.83
C ALA A 39 16.31 5.29 -3.17
N VAL A 40 17.54 5.60 -3.52
CA VAL A 40 18.20 5.11 -4.74
C VAL A 40 18.37 3.59 -4.69
N ALA A 41 18.78 3.04 -3.54
CA ALA A 41 18.90 1.58 -3.37
C ALA A 41 17.54 0.88 -3.52
N LEU A 42 16.47 1.44 -2.94
CA LEU A 42 15.11 0.91 -3.11
C LEU A 42 14.66 0.94 -4.57
N LEU A 43 14.90 2.03 -5.29
CA LEU A 43 14.57 2.11 -6.72
C LEU A 43 15.38 1.09 -7.54
N ALA A 44 16.67 0.93 -7.27
CA ALA A 44 17.52 -0.05 -7.96
C ALA A 44 17.06 -1.49 -7.69
N ILE A 45 16.84 -1.84 -6.42
CA ILE A 45 16.34 -3.17 -6.02
C ILE A 45 14.95 -3.42 -6.65
N SER A 46 14.08 -2.43 -6.62
CA SER A 46 12.72 -2.55 -7.22
C SER A 46 12.80 -2.77 -8.72
N THR A 47 13.68 -2.06 -9.42
CA THR A 47 13.91 -2.27 -10.86
C THR A 47 14.38 -3.69 -11.13
N LEU A 48 15.34 -4.19 -10.35
CA LEU A 48 15.85 -5.55 -10.49
C LEU A 48 14.75 -6.60 -10.23
N ILE A 49 13.92 -6.40 -9.18
CA ILE A 49 12.82 -7.31 -8.88
C ILE A 49 11.77 -7.28 -9.99
N VAL A 50 11.39 -6.10 -10.50
CA VAL A 50 10.41 -5.96 -11.60
C VAL A 50 10.90 -6.69 -12.84
N LEU A 51 12.18 -6.55 -13.19
CA LEU A 51 12.79 -7.24 -14.34
C LEU A 51 12.87 -8.77 -14.12
N TRP A 52 13.27 -9.20 -12.93
CA TRP A 52 13.38 -10.62 -12.58
C TRP A 52 12.00 -11.31 -12.49
N ALA A 53 11.04 -10.66 -11.82
CA ALA A 53 9.70 -11.21 -11.66
C ALA A 53 8.99 -11.39 -13.00
N GLY A 54 9.18 -10.46 -13.93
CA GLY A 54 8.57 -10.52 -15.26
C GLY A 54 7.04 -10.46 -15.22
N THR A 55 6.47 -9.91 -14.15
CA THR A 55 5.01 -9.78 -13.98
C THR A 55 4.49 -8.47 -14.54
N ARG A 56 3.18 -8.38 -14.75
CA ARG A 56 2.47 -7.18 -15.19
C ARG A 56 1.39 -6.81 -14.18
N PRO A 57 0.96 -5.54 -14.15
CA PRO A 57 -0.04 -5.06 -13.22
C PRO A 57 -1.34 -5.88 -13.25
N GLY A 58 -2.05 -5.85 -12.14
CA GLY A 58 -3.38 -6.41 -12.03
C GLY A 58 -4.46 -5.55 -12.71
N PHE A 59 -5.71 -5.89 -12.44
CA PHE A 59 -6.88 -5.22 -12.98
C PHE A 59 -6.92 -3.72 -12.62
N ASP A 60 -6.81 -3.40 -11.32
CA ASP A 60 -6.94 -2.02 -10.85
C ASP A 60 -5.84 -1.10 -11.42
N PRO A 61 -4.53 -1.48 -11.36
CA PRO A 61 -3.48 -0.62 -11.88
C PRO A 61 -3.57 -0.31 -13.38
N TYR A 62 -4.01 -1.26 -14.21
CA TYR A 62 -4.25 -0.94 -15.61
C TYR A 62 -5.35 0.10 -15.79
N GLY A 63 -6.41 0.06 -14.97
CA GLY A 63 -7.44 1.08 -14.97
C GLY A 63 -6.90 2.46 -14.58
N TRP A 64 -6.00 2.52 -13.57
CA TRP A 64 -5.37 3.79 -13.18
C TRP A 64 -4.46 4.35 -14.30
N LEU A 65 -3.72 3.49 -14.99
CA LEU A 65 -2.92 3.89 -16.15
C LEU A 65 -3.80 4.49 -17.28
N VAL A 66 -4.98 3.90 -17.52
CA VAL A 66 -5.97 4.45 -18.45
C VAL A 66 -6.43 5.85 -18.01
N TRP A 67 -6.70 6.07 -16.71
CA TRP A 67 -7.08 7.39 -16.21
C TRP A 67 -5.99 8.45 -16.47
N GLY A 68 -4.70 8.09 -16.33
CA GLY A 68 -3.61 9.00 -16.65
C GLY A 68 -3.67 9.51 -18.09
N HIS A 69 -3.82 8.61 -19.06
CA HIS A 69 -3.99 9.01 -20.48
C HIS A 69 -5.23 9.83 -20.73
N GLN A 70 -6.35 9.47 -20.12
CA GLN A 70 -7.60 10.18 -20.30
C GLN A 70 -7.57 11.59 -19.73
N THR A 71 -6.86 11.78 -18.62
CA THR A 71 -6.65 13.10 -18.03
C THR A 71 -5.89 14.00 -19.00
N LEU A 72 -4.81 13.51 -19.63
CA LEU A 72 -4.05 14.26 -20.62
C LEU A 72 -4.88 14.55 -21.89
N ALA A 73 -5.82 13.68 -22.23
CA ALA A 73 -6.72 13.84 -23.36
C ALA A 73 -7.97 14.68 -23.03
N GLY A 74 -8.14 15.16 -21.79
CA GLY A 74 -9.30 15.96 -21.36
C GLY A 74 -10.62 15.18 -21.31
N ASN A 75 -10.59 13.85 -21.28
CA ASN A 75 -11.78 12.99 -21.34
C ASN A 75 -11.84 11.93 -20.23
N LEU A 76 -11.31 12.24 -19.05
CA LEU A 76 -11.37 11.37 -17.88
C LEU A 76 -12.81 11.01 -17.53
N ASN A 77 -13.05 9.71 -17.30
CA ASN A 77 -14.33 9.18 -16.83
C ASN A 77 -14.10 8.17 -15.72
N THR A 78 -14.56 8.49 -14.54
CA THR A 78 -14.38 7.69 -13.33
C THR A 78 -15.60 6.84 -12.95
N ASN A 79 -16.61 6.71 -13.83
CA ASN A 79 -17.81 5.90 -13.57
C ASN A 79 -17.54 4.39 -13.57
N ALA A 80 -16.59 3.93 -14.42
CA ALA A 80 -16.27 2.53 -14.56
C ALA A 80 -15.19 2.08 -13.57
N ALA A 81 -15.00 0.75 -13.51
CA ALA A 81 -13.89 0.16 -12.76
C ALA A 81 -12.52 0.68 -13.25
N PRO A 82 -11.52 0.65 -12.37
CA PRO A 82 -11.57 0.31 -10.95
C PRO A 82 -12.28 1.38 -10.12
N SER A 83 -12.59 1.08 -8.85
CA SER A 83 -13.09 2.11 -7.93
C SER A 83 -12.10 3.26 -7.84
N TRP A 84 -12.61 4.49 -7.87
CA TRP A 84 -11.79 5.69 -7.81
C TRP A 84 -10.87 5.70 -6.59
N LYS A 85 -9.60 5.98 -6.81
CA LYS A 85 -8.55 6.15 -5.79
C LYS A 85 -7.62 7.28 -6.20
N PRO A 86 -7.58 8.40 -5.46
CA PRO A 86 -6.71 9.52 -5.78
C PRO A 86 -5.21 9.20 -5.72
N LEU A 87 -4.77 8.36 -4.79
CA LEU A 87 -3.34 8.10 -4.59
C LEU A 87 -2.65 7.55 -5.86
N PRO A 88 -3.09 6.45 -6.49
CA PRO A 88 -2.49 6.01 -7.74
C PRO A 88 -2.59 7.06 -8.85
N TYR A 89 -3.72 7.77 -8.92
CA TYR A 89 -3.96 8.80 -9.92
C TYR A 89 -2.91 9.91 -9.91
N LEU A 90 -2.46 10.34 -8.72
CA LEU A 90 -1.39 11.35 -8.58
C LEU A 90 -0.08 10.93 -9.24
N PHE A 91 0.22 9.63 -9.28
CA PHE A 91 1.43 9.10 -9.92
C PHE A 91 1.23 8.83 -11.41
N VAL A 92 0.14 8.17 -11.77
CA VAL A 92 -0.06 7.72 -13.15
C VAL A 92 -0.36 8.88 -14.12
N THR A 93 -0.91 9.99 -13.63
CA THR A 93 -1.19 11.17 -14.46
C THR A 93 0.09 11.83 -14.98
N PRO A 94 1.07 12.24 -14.16
CA PRO A 94 2.34 12.74 -14.67
C PRO A 94 3.13 11.68 -15.46
N TYR A 95 3.03 10.40 -15.09
CA TYR A 95 3.71 9.34 -15.85
C TYR A 95 3.13 9.12 -17.24
N ALA A 96 1.87 9.51 -17.47
CA ALA A 96 1.25 9.42 -18.80
C ALA A 96 1.94 10.31 -19.84
N ILE A 97 2.63 11.39 -19.42
CA ILE A 97 3.46 12.23 -20.29
C ILE A 97 4.59 11.40 -20.93
N ALA A 98 5.11 10.40 -20.21
CA ALA A 98 6.15 9.50 -20.69
C ALA A 98 5.65 8.39 -21.65
N GLY A 99 4.38 8.43 -22.04
CA GLY A 99 3.79 7.53 -23.03
C GLY A 99 3.90 6.04 -22.64
N HIS A 100 4.60 5.24 -23.43
CA HIS A 100 4.74 3.80 -23.19
C HIS A 100 5.56 3.46 -21.94
N TYR A 101 6.37 4.38 -21.40
CA TYR A 101 7.09 4.19 -20.14
C TYR A 101 6.23 4.36 -18.91
N GLN A 102 5.01 4.89 -19.00
CA GLN A 102 4.09 5.08 -17.88
C GLN A 102 3.92 3.80 -17.06
N LEU A 103 3.78 2.66 -17.72
CA LEU A 103 3.62 1.35 -17.10
C LEU A 103 4.84 1.00 -16.23
N TRP A 104 6.06 1.18 -16.76
CA TRP A 104 7.30 0.87 -16.05
C TRP A 104 7.52 1.82 -14.86
N LEU A 105 7.25 3.10 -15.03
CA LEU A 105 7.34 4.09 -13.97
C LEU A 105 6.41 3.74 -12.81
N TRP A 106 5.17 3.34 -13.10
CA TRP A 106 4.24 2.88 -12.07
C TRP A 106 4.75 1.62 -11.36
N MET A 107 5.19 0.61 -12.11
CA MET A 107 5.67 -0.66 -11.55
C MET A 107 6.84 -0.44 -10.60
N ILE A 108 7.86 0.33 -11.02
CA ILE A 108 9.06 0.60 -10.22
C ILE A 108 8.71 1.43 -8.98
N THR A 109 7.89 2.49 -9.13
CA THR A 109 7.49 3.36 -8.01
C THR A 109 6.64 2.59 -7.00
N SER A 110 5.62 1.86 -7.46
CA SER A 110 4.76 1.06 -6.58
C SER A 110 5.56 0.03 -5.79
N MET A 111 6.48 -0.67 -6.45
CA MET A 111 7.39 -1.63 -5.82
C MET A 111 8.30 -0.95 -4.78
N ALA A 112 8.95 0.15 -5.14
CA ALA A 112 9.89 0.84 -4.24
C ALA A 112 9.21 1.37 -2.99
N VAL A 113 8.04 1.99 -3.14
CA VAL A 113 7.27 2.48 -1.99
C VAL A 113 6.75 1.30 -1.15
N SER A 114 6.27 0.22 -1.76
CA SER A 114 5.81 -0.97 -1.04
C SER A 114 6.93 -1.62 -0.21
N LEU A 115 8.13 -1.74 -0.76
CA LEU A 115 9.30 -2.28 -0.07
C LEU A 115 9.82 -1.35 1.04
N SER A 116 9.58 -0.05 0.97
CA SER A 116 9.95 0.86 2.06
C SER A 116 9.22 0.55 3.37
N GLY A 117 8.06 -0.12 3.30
CA GLY A 117 7.32 -0.59 4.45
C GLY A 117 8.12 -1.55 5.34
N VAL A 118 8.96 -2.39 4.74
CA VAL A 118 9.89 -3.30 5.47
C VAL A 118 10.85 -2.50 6.35
N ILE A 119 11.41 -1.42 5.78
CA ILE A 119 12.32 -0.53 6.51
C ILE A 119 11.58 0.18 7.64
N PHE A 120 10.38 0.70 7.38
CA PHE A 120 9.60 1.40 8.41
C PHE A 120 9.14 0.47 9.53
N ALA A 121 8.66 -0.74 9.20
CA ALA A 121 8.31 -1.75 10.20
C ALA A 121 9.51 -2.07 11.11
N GLY A 122 10.67 -2.32 10.51
CA GLY A 122 11.91 -2.57 11.26
C GLY A 122 12.31 -1.40 12.14
N ARG A 123 12.26 -0.17 11.61
CA ARG A 123 12.63 1.03 12.38
C ARG A 123 11.70 1.30 13.55
N ILE A 124 10.40 1.07 13.38
CA ILE A 124 9.43 1.22 14.48
C ILE A 124 9.71 0.17 15.55
N ALA A 125 9.87 -1.11 15.18
CA ALA A 125 10.16 -2.19 16.12
C ALA A 125 11.48 -1.93 16.87
N TYR A 126 12.55 -1.50 16.21
CA TYR A 126 13.81 -1.10 16.83
C TYR A 126 13.61 -0.01 17.88
N ARG A 127 12.88 1.06 17.53
CA ARG A 127 12.63 2.20 18.45
C ARG A 127 11.83 1.82 19.67
N LEU A 128 10.78 1.01 19.50
CA LEU A 128 9.90 0.59 20.58
C LEU A 128 10.56 -0.46 21.50
N THR A 129 11.55 -1.17 21.00
CA THR A 129 12.41 -2.04 21.83
C THR A 129 13.29 -1.18 22.74
N ALA A 130 13.67 0.03 22.32
CA ALA A 130 14.54 0.97 23.05
C ALA A 130 15.79 0.27 23.64
N PRO A 131 16.61 -0.42 22.82
CA PRO A 131 17.74 -1.20 23.33
C PRO A 131 18.82 -0.26 23.90
N GLY A 132 19.38 -0.64 25.06
CA GLY A 132 20.55 0.03 25.60
C GLY A 132 21.76 -0.07 24.67
N PRO A 133 22.83 0.76 24.87
CA PRO A 133 23.99 0.79 23.99
C PRO A 133 24.66 -0.59 23.82
N GLU A 134 24.71 -1.39 24.88
CA GLU A 134 25.33 -2.71 24.90
C GLU A 134 24.49 -3.80 24.22
N ARG A 135 23.18 -3.54 23.99
CA ARG A 135 22.19 -4.53 23.49
C ARG A 135 21.52 -4.12 22.22
N ARG A 136 22.21 -3.35 21.39
CA ARG A 136 21.72 -2.95 20.05
C ARG A 136 21.27 -4.13 19.21
N TYR A 137 21.86 -5.32 19.41
CA TYR A 137 21.48 -6.54 18.72
C TYR A 137 20.00 -6.91 18.93
N ALA A 138 19.43 -6.65 20.12
CA ALA A 138 18.02 -6.91 20.40
C ALA A 138 17.10 -6.03 19.53
N GLY A 139 17.47 -4.76 19.35
CA GLY A 139 16.76 -3.86 18.45
C GLY A 139 16.89 -4.27 16.97
N TYR A 140 18.07 -4.73 16.55
CA TYR A 140 18.25 -5.24 15.19
C TYR A 140 17.47 -6.53 14.96
N ALA A 141 17.41 -7.43 15.94
CA ALA A 141 16.57 -8.63 15.87
C ALA A 141 15.09 -8.29 15.76
N ALA A 142 14.60 -7.32 16.56
CA ALA A 142 13.25 -6.80 16.46
C ALA A 142 12.95 -6.23 15.06
N ALA A 143 13.90 -5.44 14.53
CA ALA A 143 13.78 -4.83 13.21
C ALA A 143 13.74 -5.87 12.10
N ALA A 144 14.64 -6.83 12.12
CA ALA A 144 14.69 -7.90 11.14
C ALA A 144 13.42 -8.76 11.19
N PHE A 145 12.98 -9.15 12.40
CA PHE A 145 11.76 -9.92 12.57
C PHE A 145 10.54 -9.17 12.01
N ALA A 146 10.31 -7.91 12.41
CA ALA A 146 9.18 -7.12 11.95
C ALA A 146 9.19 -6.90 10.42
N GLY A 147 10.36 -6.61 9.85
CA GLY A 147 10.51 -6.43 8.41
C GLY A 147 10.22 -7.70 7.62
N LEU A 148 10.74 -8.85 8.06
CA LEU A 148 10.49 -10.15 7.42
C LEU A 148 9.04 -10.60 7.61
N ALA A 149 8.48 -10.42 8.82
CA ALA A 149 7.09 -10.76 9.10
C ALA A 149 6.09 -9.92 8.28
N LEU A 150 6.42 -8.66 7.94
CA LEU A 150 5.60 -7.86 7.03
C LEU A 150 5.49 -8.52 5.65
N LEU A 151 6.61 -9.03 5.13
CA LEU A 151 6.62 -9.77 3.87
C LEU A 151 5.94 -11.14 3.98
N GLY A 152 5.80 -11.66 5.20
CA GLY A 152 5.10 -12.91 5.52
C GLY A 152 3.58 -12.78 5.65
N ILE A 153 2.99 -11.59 5.57
CA ILE A 153 1.53 -11.42 5.53
C ILE A 153 0.96 -12.15 4.31
N GLN A 154 -0.14 -12.87 4.48
CA GLN A 154 -0.77 -13.65 3.41
C GLN A 154 -1.10 -12.76 2.20
N ASP A 155 -0.80 -13.24 1.01
CA ASP A 155 -1.01 -12.57 -0.28
C ASP A 155 -0.28 -11.21 -0.44
N TYR A 156 0.56 -10.79 0.52
CA TYR A 156 1.22 -9.49 0.45
C TYR A 156 2.13 -9.37 -0.79
N TRP A 157 2.88 -10.44 -1.10
CA TRP A 157 3.70 -10.52 -2.31
C TRP A 157 2.88 -10.51 -3.59
N HIS A 158 1.73 -11.19 -3.61
CA HIS A 158 0.79 -11.13 -4.74
C HIS A 158 0.42 -9.68 -5.07
N TYR A 159 0.10 -8.88 -4.04
CA TYR A 159 -0.27 -7.47 -4.23
C TYR A 159 0.93 -6.60 -4.60
N ILE A 160 2.14 -6.90 -4.12
CA ILE A 160 3.38 -6.22 -4.53
C ILE A 160 3.67 -6.53 -6.01
N LEU A 161 3.65 -7.80 -6.42
CA LEU A 161 4.02 -8.25 -7.76
C LEU A 161 2.93 -7.98 -8.81
N SER A 162 1.71 -7.71 -8.38
CA SER A 162 0.62 -7.20 -9.23
C SER A 162 0.48 -5.68 -9.18
N PHE A 163 1.40 -4.99 -8.51
CA PHE A 163 1.53 -3.52 -8.44
C PHE A 163 0.27 -2.81 -7.93
N GLN A 164 -0.42 -3.44 -6.97
CA GLN A 164 -1.58 -2.88 -6.29
C GLN A 164 -1.18 -1.77 -5.30
N SER A 165 -2.12 -0.89 -4.99
CA SER A 165 -1.85 0.23 -4.07
C SER A 165 -1.83 -0.17 -2.59
N ASP A 166 -2.31 -1.36 -2.24
CA ASP A 166 -2.49 -1.74 -0.84
C ASP A 166 -1.16 -1.85 -0.07
N PRO A 167 -0.09 -2.53 -0.57
CA PRO A 167 1.22 -2.54 0.10
C PRO A 167 1.88 -1.14 0.16
N LEU A 168 1.65 -0.31 -0.86
CA LEU A 168 2.12 1.08 -0.88
C LEU A 168 1.47 1.88 0.25
N ILE A 169 0.17 1.71 0.50
CA ILE A 169 -0.57 2.37 1.58
C ILE A 169 -0.06 1.92 2.96
N VAL A 170 0.21 0.62 3.14
CA VAL A 170 0.86 0.09 4.36
C VAL A 170 2.16 0.83 4.64
N SER A 171 3.00 0.98 3.62
CA SER A 171 4.28 1.68 3.74
C SER A 171 4.12 3.14 4.13
N LEU A 172 3.12 3.83 3.58
CA LEU A 172 2.80 5.21 3.94
C LEU A 172 2.30 5.32 5.38
N CYS A 173 1.45 4.39 5.85
CA CYS A 173 0.98 4.35 7.24
C CYS A 173 2.14 4.09 8.21
N LEU A 174 2.97 3.07 7.96
CA LEU A 174 4.15 2.78 8.78
C LEU A 174 5.16 3.94 8.73
N GLY A 175 5.37 4.55 7.57
CA GLY A 175 6.21 5.72 7.40
C GLY A 175 5.70 6.93 8.20
N ALA A 176 4.38 7.15 8.27
CA ALA A 176 3.78 8.19 9.09
C ALA A 176 4.05 7.95 10.59
N ILE A 177 3.89 6.70 11.05
CA ILE A 177 4.21 6.29 12.43
C ILE A 177 5.70 6.51 12.72
N ASP A 178 6.61 6.02 11.86
CA ASP A 178 8.06 6.20 12.04
C ASP A 178 8.46 7.68 12.06
N CYS A 179 7.87 8.50 11.20
CA CYS A 179 8.11 9.94 11.18
C CYS A 179 7.63 10.62 12.46
N HIS A 180 6.46 10.24 12.98
CA HIS A 180 5.96 10.76 14.26
C HIS A 180 6.92 10.39 15.41
N LEU A 181 7.26 9.11 15.54
CA LEU A 181 8.19 8.61 16.56
C LEU A 181 9.61 9.20 16.42
N SER A 182 9.95 9.72 15.26
CA SER A 182 11.22 10.40 14.96
C SER A 182 11.18 11.91 15.20
N GLY A 183 10.09 12.47 15.76
CA GLY A 183 9.93 13.91 15.97
C GLY A 183 9.76 14.71 14.67
N ARG A 184 9.23 14.09 13.60
CA ARG A 184 8.96 14.72 12.30
C ARG A 184 7.46 14.80 11.99
N PRO A 185 6.67 15.56 12.76
CA PRO A 185 5.21 15.55 12.69
C PRO A 185 4.67 16.06 11.34
N ARG A 186 5.35 16.99 10.68
CA ARG A 186 4.95 17.45 9.34
C ARG A 186 5.04 16.33 8.31
N ALA A 187 6.14 15.57 8.32
CA ALA A 187 6.30 14.43 7.42
C ALA A 187 5.31 13.30 7.75
N ALA A 188 5.05 13.07 9.04
CA ALA A 188 4.03 12.11 9.48
C ALA A 188 2.65 12.46 8.92
N PHE A 189 2.23 13.73 9.00
CA PHE A 189 0.96 14.18 8.43
C PHE A 189 0.92 14.01 6.91
N VAL A 190 1.99 14.41 6.20
CA VAL A 190 2.05 14.29 4.72
C VAL A 190 1.93 12.82 4.27
N LEU A 191 2.66 11.90 4.92
CA LEU A 191 2.56 10.46 4.61
C LEU A 191 1.18 9.90 4.97
N GLY A 192 0.60 10.32 6.10
CA GLY A 192 -0.78 9.97 6.46
C GLY A 192 -1.81 10.53 5.46
N ALA A 193 -1.64 11.75 4.97
CA ALA A 193 -2.50 12.34 3.96
C ALA A 193 -2.40 11.60 2.62
N LEU A 194 -1.19 11.20 2.20
CA LEU A 194 -1.00 10.35 1.02
C LEU A 194 -1.68 8.99 1.21
N ALA A 195 -1.54 8.35 2.38
CA ALA A 195 -2.26 7.11 2.68
C ALA A 195 -3.78 7.30 2.62
N ALA A 196 -4.30 8.42 3.14
CA ALA A 196 -5.72 8.79 3.11
C ALA A 196 -6.26 9.00 1.68
N LEU A 197 -5.41 9.38 0.72
CA LEU A 197 -5.75 9.40 -0.70
C LEU A 197 -5.85 8.00 -1.33
N GLY A 198 -5.33 6.98 -0.66
CA GLY A 198 -5.43 5.59 -1.12
C GLY A 198 -6.58 4.82 -0.49
N ARG A 199 -6.95 5.18 0.76
CA ARG A 199 -7.98 4.48 1.53
C ARG A 199 -8.73 5.39 2.49
N PRO A 200 -10.06 5.35 2.50
CA PRO A 200 -10.88 6.14 3.41
C PRO A 200 -10.72 5.71 4.88
N GLU A 201 -10.32 4.46 5.14
CA GLU A 201 -10.06 3.95 6.49
C GLU A 201 -9.02 4.79 7.24
N VAL A 202 -8.05 5.35 6.52
CA VAL A 202 -7.01 6.22 7.09
C VAL A 202 -7.57 7.56 7.58
N TRP A 203 -8.72 8.00 7.09
CA TRP A 203 -9.28 9.32 7.44
C TRP A 203 -9.52 9.46 8.93
N LEU A 204 -10.04 8.41 9.59
CA LEU A 204 -10.27 8.43 11.04
C LEU A 204 -8.96 8.70 11.80
N PHE A 205 -7.90 7.97 11.47
CA PHE A 205 -6.60 8.09 12.13
C PHE A 205 -5.94 9.44 11.83
N LEU A 206 -6.04 9.89 10.58
CA LEU A 206 -5.55 11.21 10.18
C LEU A 206 -6.31 12.34 10.87
N ALA A 207 -7.63 12.21 11.07
CA ALA A 207 -8.44 13.18 11.80
C ALA A 207 -8.02 13.28 13.28
N VAL A 208 -7.85 12.14 13.95
CA VAL A 208 -7.35 12.10 15.34
C VAL A 208 -5.96 12.74 15.42
N TYR A 209 -5.06 12.40 14.48
CA TYR A 209 -3.73 13.01 14.38
C TYR A 209 -3.81 14.52 14.15
N THR A 210 -4.71 14.97 13.29
CA THR A 210 -4.92 16.39 13.00
C THR A 210 -5.38 17.16 14.23
N ILE A 211 -6.33 16.61 15.01
CA ILE A 211 -6.83 17.22 16.24
C ILE A 211 -5.67 17.40 17.25
N TRP A 212 -4.85 16.38 17.41
CA TRP A 212 -3.65 16.46 18.26
C TRP A 212 -2.66 17.52 17.74
N ALA A 213 -2.30 17.44 16.45
CA ALA A 213 -1.30 18.33 15.85
C ALA A 213 -1.76 19.80 15.80
N TRP A 214 -3.06 20.04 15.62
CA TRP A 214 -3.65 21.39 15.63
C TRP A 214 -3.43 22.12 16.95
N ARG A 215 -3.51 21.36 18.07
CA ARG A 215 -3.27 21.88 19.42
C ARG A 215 -1.78 21.95 19.77
N ALA A 216 -1.05 20.86 19.47
CA ALA A 216 0.35 20.72 19.87
C ALA A 216 1.34 21.50 18.98
N LEU A 217 0.98 21.80 17.73
CA LEU A 217 1.88 22.34 16.71
C LEU A 217 1.24 23.47 15.90
N PRO A 218 1.03 24.66 16.46
CA PRO A 218 0.34 25.77 15.79
C PRO A 218 0.92 26.14 14.41
N SER A 219 2.23 26.01 14.23
CA SER A 219 2.94 26.31 12.96
C SER A 219 2.60 25.33 11.81
N THR A 220 1.83 24.27 12.07
CA THR A 220 1.44 23.29 11.05
C THR A 220 -0.01 23.41 10.60
N ARG A 221 -0.81 24.28 11.20
CA ARG A 221 -2.26 24.40 10.97
C ARG A 221 -2.62 24.58 9.50
N TRP A 222 -1.90 25.42 8.76
CA TRP A 222 -2.13 25.59 7.31
C TRP A 222 -1.83 24.35 6.50
N LEU A 223 -0.78 23.59 6.89
CA LEU A 223 -0.49 22.29 6.26
C LEU A 223 -1.63 21.28 6.51
N LEU A 224 -2.16 21.25 7.74
CA LEU A 224 -3.26 20.37 8.12
C LEU A 224 -4.55 20.73 7.35
N ALA A 225 -4.94 22.00 7.35
CA ALA A 225 -6.11 22.47 6.63
C ALA A 225 -5.99 22.25 5.11
N GLY A 226 -4.85 22.64 4.52
CA GLY A 226 -4.57 22.42 3.10
C GLY A 226 -4.56 20.95 2.72
N GLY A 227 -4.01 20.07 3.57
CA GLY A 227 -4.02 18.62 3.34
C GLY A 227 -5.44 18.05 3.28
N TRP A 228 -6.31 18.43 4.20
CA TRP A 228 -7.73 18.00 4.16
C TRP A 228 -8.49 18.57 2.95
N LEU A 229 -8.21 19.81 2.58
CA LEU A 229 -8.80 20.39 1.36
C LEU A 229 -8.38 19.60 0.12
N VAL A 230 -7.11 19.23 0.01
CA VAL A 230 -6.58 18.40 -1.10
C VAL A 230 -7.23 17.02 -1.09
N ILE A 231 -7.35 16.38 0.08
CA ILE A 231 -8.03 15.07 0.20
C ILE A 231 -9.47 15.19 -0.30
N ALA A 232 -10.24 16.18 0.15
CA ALA A 232 -11.61 16.38 -0.26
C ALA A 232 -11.73 16.68 -1.76
N ALA A 233 -10.89 17.56 -2.28
CA ALA A 233 -10.88 17.91 -3.70
C ALA A 233 -10.56 16.73 -4.62
N LEU A 234 -9.60 15.89 -4.23
CA LEU A 234 -9.22 14.73 -5.03
C LEU A 234 -10.21 13.57 -4.92
N TRP A 235 -10.78 13.31 -3.74
CA TRP A 235 -11.75 12.23 -3.56
C TRP A 235 -13.12 12.54 -4.16
N PHE A 236 -13.59 13.79 -4.06
CA PHE A 236 -14.95 14.17 -4.44
C PHE A 236 -14.98 15.14 -5.63
N GLY A 237 -14.04 16.09 -5.70
CA GLY A 237 -14.01 17.11 -6.75
C GLY A 237 -13.74 16.51 -8.14
N ILE A 238 -12.74 15.63 -8.28
CA ILE A 238 -12.47 14.97 -9.55
C ILE A 238 -13.67 14.12 -10.01
N PRO A 239 -14.23 13.20 -9.18
CA PRO A 239 -15.45 12.48 -9.57
C PRO A 239 -16.65 13.38 -9.87
N ALA A 240 -16.83 14.48 -9.15
CA ALA A 240 -17.93 15.42 -9.44
C ALA A 240 -17.87 15.99 -10.88
N LEU A 241 -16.66 16.15 -11.43
CA LEU A 241 -16.43 16.65 -12.78
C LEU A 241 -16.38 15.53 -13.84
N THR A 242 -16.13 14.28 -13.45
CA THR A 242 -15.78 13.19 -14.37
C THR A 242 -16.67 11.97 -14.25
N SER A 243 -17.67 12.00 -13.35
CA SER A 243 -18.62 10.91 -13.15
C SER A 243 -20.04 11.42 -12.88
N ARG A 244 -20.96 10.47 -12.75
CA ARG A 244 -22.39 10.75 -12.43
C ARG A 244 -22.61 11.18 -10.99
N SER A 245 -21.64 10.94 -10.09
CA SER A 245 -21.75 11.24 -8.66
C SER A 245 -20.37 11.48 -8.06
N PRO A 246 -20.21 12.48 -7.17
CA PRO A 246 -18.97 12.67 -6.43
C PRO A 246 -18.65 11.49 -5.51
N PHE A 247 -19.64 10.64 -5.18
CA PHE A 247 -19.51 9.46 -4.31
C PHE A 247 -19.35 8.16 -5.08
N VAL A 248 -18.98 8.19 -6.36
CA VAL A 248 -18.85 7.02 -7.25
C VAL A 248 -17.99 5.90 -6.67
N ALA A 249 -16.92 6.24 -5.93
CA ALA A 249 -16.05 5.24 -5.29
C ALA A 249 -16.80 4.38 -4.27
N GLY A 250 -17.58 5.00 -3.38
CA GLY A 250 -18.41 4.31 -2.39
C GLY A 250 -19.53 3.49 -3.02
N THR A 251 -20.20 4.06 -4.03
CA THR A 251 -21.26 3.35 -4.78
C THR A 251 -20.72 2.09 -5.46
N ASN A 252 -19.55 2.18 -6.10
CA ASN A 252 -18.93 1.02 -6.74
C ASN A 252 -18.47 -0.04 -5.71
N ALA A 253 -18.09 0.37 -4.49
CA ALA A 253 -17.74 -0.57 -3.43
C ALA A 253 -18.95 -1.38 -2.94
N LEU A 254 -20.12 -0.77 -2.80
CA LEU A 254 -21.38 -1.44 -2.43
C LEU A 254 -21.82 -2.50 -3.44
N GLY A 255 -21.52 -2.33 -4.71
CA GLY A 255 -21.85 -3.31 -5.78
C GLY A 255 -20.87 -4.46 -5.90
N SER A 256 -19.94 -4.64 -4.98
CA SER A 256 -18.93 -5.70 -5.07
C SER A 256 -19.51 -7.09 -4.78
N GLY A 257 -19.41 -8.02 -5.74
CA GLY A 257 -19.76 -9.44 -5.55
C GLY A 257 -18.84 -10.21 -4.58
N ARG A 258 -17.87 -9.53 -3.93
CA ARG A 258 -16.96 -10.10 -2.94
C ARG A 258 -17.33 -9.75 -1.50
N ALA A 259 -18.45 -9.05 -1.29
CA ALA A 259 -18.96 -8.72 0.04
C ALA A 259 -19.25 -9.99 0.86
N LEU A 260 -19.09 -9.88 2.18
CA LEU A 260 -19.54 -10.94 3.10
C LEU A 260 -21.07 -10.98 3.12
N HIS A 261 -21.65 -12.16 2.90
CA HIS A 261 -23.09 -12.36 2.88
C HIS A 261 -23.65 -12.80 4.25
N SER A 262 -22.83 -13.52 5.06
CA SER A 262 -23.18 -13.98 6.42
C SER A 262 -22.08 -13.57 7.39
N ASP A 263 -22.41 -13.51 8.69
CA ASP A 263 -21.48 -13.28 9.80
C ASP A 263 -20.43 -12.18 9.54
N LYS A 264 -20.91 -11.00 9.12
CA LYS A 264 -20.04 -9.90 8.69
C LYS A 264 -19.01 -9.49 9.76
N VAL A 265 -19.39 -9.59 11.05
CA VAL A 265 -18.49 -9.28 12.15
C VAL A 265 -17.41 -10.35 12.28
N LEU A 266 -17.83 -11.61 12.50
CA LEU A 266 -16.90 -12.72 12.66
C LEU A 266 -16.08 -12.97 11.39
N GLY A 267 -16.72 -12.87 10.21
CA GLY A 267 -16.02 -13.02 8.94
C GLY A 267 -14.97 -11.93 8.67
N THR A 268 -15.17 -10.69 9.16
CA THR A 268 -14.13 -9.65 9.06
C THR A 268 -12.98 -9.93 10.01
N ILE A 269 -13.27 -10.37 11.26
CA ILE A 269 -12.24 -10.76 12.23
C ILE A 269 -11.45 -11.97 11.70
N ASP A 270 -12.12 -13.00 11.19
CA ASP A 270 -11.47 -14.17 10.60
C ASP A 270 -10.56 -13.80 9.43
N ARG A 271 -11.02 -12.92 8.53
CA ARG A 271 -10.18 -12.38 7.45
C ARG A 271 -8.96 -11.61 7.95
N PHE A 272 -9.06 -10.93 9.09
CA PHE A 272 -7.92 -10.25 9.70
C PHE A 272 -6.93 -11.24 10.29
N LEU A 273 -7.41 -12.19 11.11
CA LEU A 273 -6.55 -13.18 11.76
C LEU A 273 -5.89 -14.11 10.73
N SER A 274 -6.63 -14.57 9.72
CA SER A 274 -6.08 -15.45 8.67
C SER A 274 -4.94 -14.84 7.84
N MET A 275 -4.66 -13.54 7.97
CA MET A 275 -3.48 -12.93 7.35
C MET A 275 -2.15 -13.35 8.01
N HIS A 276 -2.20 -13.79 9.27
CA HIS A 276 -1.04 -14.11 10.07
C HIS A 276 -1.12 -15.52 10.59
N GLU A 277 0.00 -16.01 11.07
CA GLU A 277 0.06 -17.31 11.78
C GLU A 277 -0.16 -17.11 13.27
N ALA A 278 -0.84 -18.05 13.93
CA ALA A 278 -1.17 -17.98 15.35
C ALA A 278 0.05 -17.66 16.26
N PRO A 279 1.27 -18.20 16.04
CA PRO A 279 2.42 -17.82 16.85
C PRO A 279 2.79 -16.33 16.76
N LEU A 280 2.58 -15.70 15.59
CA LEU A 280 2.82 -14.26 15.42
C LEU A 280 1.76 -13.44 16.15
N GLU A 281 0.49 -13.86 16.09
CA GLU A 281 -0.62 -13.22 16.80
C GLU A 281 -0.41 -13.30 18.31
N ILE A 282 -0.04 -14.48 18.82
CA ILE A 282 0.30 -14.68 20.24
C ILE A 282 1.47 -13.76 20.64
N ALA A 283 2.50 -13.65 19.81
CA ALA A 283 3.62 -12.75 20.08
C ALA A 283 3.17 -11.27 20.14
N ALA A 284 2.28 -10.84 19.25
CA ALA A 284 1.73 -9.50 19.29
C ALA A 284 0.89 -9.27 20.55
N LEU A 285 0.03 -10.22 20.94
CA LEU A 285 -0.78 -10.15 22.16
C LEU A 285 0.11 -10.11 23.43
N LEU A 286 1.16 -10.93 23.48
CA LEU A 286 2.13 -10.90 24.61
C LEU A 286 2.88 -9.56 24.66
N SER A 287 3.19 -8.96 23.51
CA SER A 287 3.75 -7.60 23.45
C SER A 287 2.81 -6.56 24.06
N VAL A 288 1.50 -6.67 23.77
CA VAL A 288 0.46 -5.79 24.33
C VAL A 288 0.31 -6.04 25.85
N ALA A 289 0.26 -7.29 26.29
CA ALA A 289 0.18 -7.63 27.72
C ALA A 289 1.38 -7.05 28.49
N LEU A 290 2.59 -7.18 27.94
CA LEU A 290 3.80 -6.59 28.50
C LEU A 290 3.74 -5.06 28.51
N ALA A 291 3.18 -4.45 27.46
CA ALA A 291 3.01 -3.00 27.40
C ALA A 291 1.98 -2.50 28.44
N LEU A 292 0.90 -3.23 28.69
CA LEU A 292 -0.06 -2.94 29.77
C LEU A 292 0.62 -2.99 31.14
N TRP A 293 1.37 -4.06 31.41
CA TRP A 293 2.08 -4.22 32.68
C TRP A 293 3.10 -3.09 32.91
N ARG A 294 3.80 -2.65 31.83
CA ARG A 294 4.82 -1.57 31.88
C ARG A 294 4.26 -0.17 31.69
N ARG A 295 2.98 -0.06 31.39
CA ARG A 295 2.32 1.22 31.04
C ARG A 295 2.99 1.91 29.85
N ASP A 296 3.49 1.12 28.87
CA ASP A 296 4.06 1.64 27.62
C ASP A 296 2.96 2.19 26.71
N ARG A 297 2.69 3.47 26.85
CA ARG A 297 1.61 4.17 26.13
C ARG A 297 1.78 4.07 24.63
N THR A 298 2.99 4.11 24.10
CA THR A 298 3.24 4.11 22.66
C THR A 298 2.84 2.77 22.04
N THR A 299 3.29 1.67 22.62
CA THR A 299 2.89 0.31 22.18
C THR A 299 1.38 0.12 22.31
N LEU A 300 0.75 0.62 23.40
CA LEU A 300 -0.69 0.51 23.60
C LEU A 300 -1.50 1.34 22.61
N VAL A 301 -1.04 2.54 22.23
CA VAL A 301 -1.68 3.35 21.18
C VAL A 301 -1.64 2.63 19.84
N LEU A 302 -0.52 1.99 19.48
CA LEU A 302 -0.42 1.21 18.26
C LEU A 302 -1.37 0.00 18.27
N ALA A 303 -1.43 -0.73 19.40
CA ALA A 303 -2.37 -1.85 19.58
C ALA A 303 -3.84 -1.37 19.48
N GLY A 304 -4.18 -0.26 20.14
CA GLY A 304 -5.49 0.38 20.00
C GLY A 304 -5.80 0.79 18.56
N GLY A 305 -4.79 1.22 17.81
CA GLY A 305 -4.90 1.51 16.37
C GLY A 305 -5.27 0.28 15.55
N VAL A 306 -4.70 -0.90 15.84
CA VAL A 306 -5.08 -2.17 15.18
C VAL A 306 -6.56 -2.49 15.45
N VAL A 307 -6.97 -2.44 16.73
CA VAL A 307 -8.36 -2.71 17.12
C VAL A 307 -9.33 -1.73 16.45
N ALA A 308 -9.00 -0.43 16.45
CA ALA A 308 -9.82 0.60 15.81
C ALA A 308 -9.94 0.39 14.30
N TRP A 309 -8.87 -0.06 13.61
CA TRP A 309 -8.92 -0.35 12.18
C TRP A 309 -9.83 -1.53 11.88
N VAL A 310 -9.70 -2.64 12.62
CA VAL A 310 -10.57 -3.82 12.45
C VAL A 310 -12.04 -3.46 12.76
N ALA A 311 -12.29 -2.68 13.81
CA ALA A 311 -13.64 -2.21 14.12
C ALA A 311 -14.24 -1.34 13.00
N LEU A 312 -13.44 -0.50 12.37
CA LEU A 312 -13.85 0.31 11.22
C LEU A 312 -14.19 -0.56 10.00
N GLU A 313 -13.40 -1.60 9.73
CA GLU A 313 -13.67 -2.56 8.65
C GLU A 313 -14.94 -3.38 8.92
N ILE A 314 -15.19 -3.74 10.18
CA ILE A 314 -16.47 -4.36 10.58
C ILE A 314 -17.64 -3.41 10.28
N ALA A 315 -17.52 -2.14 10.62
CA ALA A 315 -18.56 -1.15 10.34
C ALA A 315 -18.80 -1.00 8.82
N PHE A 316 -17.75 -0.99 8.02
CA PHE A 316 -17.85 -0.97 6.55
C PHE A 316 -18.47 -2.25 5.99
N SER A 317 -18.12 -3.41 6.52
CA SER A 317 -18.73 -4.70 6.13
C SER A 317 -20.21 -4.76 6.49
N LEU A 318 -20.61 -4.23 7.63
CA LEU A 318 -22.01 -4.10 8.03
C LEU A 318 -22.79 -3.17 7.10
N HIS A 319 -22.15 -2.10 6.62
CA HIS A 319 -22.75 -1.19 5.64
C HIS A 319 -22.86 -1.82 4.23
N GLY A 320 -22.21 -2.96 3.96
CA GLY A 320 -22.26 -3.68 2.69
C GLY A 320 -21.01 -3.54 1.81
N TRP A 321 -19.95 -2.96 2.32
CA TRP A 321 -18.65 -2.97 1.64
C TRP A 321 -17.98 -4.35 1.77
N PRO A 322 -17.04 -4.71 0.87
CA PRO A 322 -16.58 -6.09 0.76
C PRO A 322 -15.71 -6.60 1.92
N GLY A 323 -15.16 -5.74 2.79
CA GLY A 323 -14.33 -6.15 3.93
C GLY A 323 -13.19 -7.11 3.56
N LEU A 324 -12.45 -6.82 2.48
CA LEU A 324 -11.40 -7.72 1.97
C LEU A 324 -10.17 -7.69 2.89
N GLN A 325 -9.44 -8.81 3.00
CA GLN A 325 -8.19 -8.93 3.77
C GLN A 325 -7.21 -7.78 3.48
N ARG A 326 -6.99 -7.46 2.21
CA ARG A 326 -6.08 -6.39 1.79
C ARG A 326 -6.43 -5.01 2.36
N TYR A 327 -7.67 -4.79 2.80
CA TYR A 327 -8.10 -3.54 3.42
C TYR A 327 -7.55 -3.39 4.83
N MET A 328 -7.20 -4.50 5.46
CA MET A 328 -6.65 -4.58 6.81
C MET A 328 -5.11 -4.74 6.85
N PHE A 329 -4.43 -4.70 5.70
CA PHE A 329 -2.97 -4.83 5.64
C PHE A 329 -2.22 -3.79 6.49
N ALA A 330 -2.75 -2.57 6.63
CA ALA A 330 -2.12 -1.55 7.47
C ALA A 330 -2.15 -1.95 8.96
N ALA A 331 -3.30 -2.46 9.44
CA ALA A 331 -3.42 -3.03 10.79
C ALA A 331 -2.52 -4.26 10.97
N GLY A 332 -2.47 -5.15 9.96
CA GLY A 332 -1.56 -6.30 9.92
C GLY A 332 -0.09 -5.89 10.00
N GLY A 333 0.29 -4.84 9.28
CA GLY A 333 1.64 -4.27 9.34
C GLY A 333 2.01 -3.73 10.72
N VAL A 334 1.07 -3.16 11.47
CA VAL A 334 1.29 -2.76 12.86
C VAL A 334 1.38 -3.99 13.77
N MET A 335 0.58 -5.02 13.53
CA MET A 335 0.61 -6.25 14.32
C MET A 335 1.96 -6.97 14.22
N VAL A 336 2.56 -7.05 13.04
CA VAL A 336 3.92 -7.63 12.91
C VAL A 336 4.99 -6.78 13.59
N VAL A 337 4.82 -5.45 13.65
CA VAL A 337 5.68 -4.57 14.45
C VAL A 337 5.57 -4.90 15.94
N LEU A 338 4.36 -5.08 16.47
CA LEU A 338 4.14 -5.45 17.88
C LEU A 338 4.81 -6.79 18.21
N ALA A 339 4.71 -7.80 17.33
CA ALA A 339 5.41 -9.06 17.49
C ALA A 339 6.94 -8.87 17.48
N GLY A 340 7.47 -8.04 16.59
CA GLY A 340 8.89 -7.70 16.57
C GLY A 340 9.37 -7.00 17.84
N VAL A 341 8.54 -6.14 18.44
CA VAL A 341 8.83 -5.50 19.74
C VAL A 341 8.96 -6.56 20.86
N LEU A 342 8.12 -7.60 20.86
CA LEU A 342 8.27 -8.70 21.79
C LEU A 342 9.64 -9.39 21.62
N VAL A 343 10.02 -9.72 20.38
CA VAL A 343 11.32 -10.33 20.07
C VAL A 343 12.47 -9.51 20.65
N GLY A 344 12.45 -8.20 20.42
CA GLY A 344 13.47 -7.31 20.96
C GLY A 344 13.49 -7.28 22.49
N ARG A 345 12.31 -7.23 23.11
CA ARG A 345 12.19 -7.18 24.58
C ARG A 345 12.59 -8.49 25.25
N LEU A 346 12.36 -9.64 24.63
CA LEU A 346 12.84 -10.93 25.12
C LEU A 346 14.37 -11.04 25.11
N LEU A 347 15.02 -10.41 24.14
CA LEU A 347 16.47 -10.40 24.00
C LEU A 347 17.17 -9.32 24.86
N SER A 348 16.40 -8.40 25.47
CA SER A 348 16.96 -7.38 26.37
C SER A 348 16.62 -7.74 27.82
N GLU A 349 17.65 -8.11 28.60
CA GLU A 349 17.49 -8.54 30.03
C GLU A 349 16.77 -7.53 30.90
N ASP A 350 16.99 -6.22 30.66
CA ASP A 350 16.38 -5.13 31.44
C ASP A 350 14.86 -5.15 31.31
N SER A 351 14.35 -5.79 30.27
CA SER A 351 12.93 -5.79 29.97
C SER A 351 12.11 -6.76 30.83
N LEU A 352 12.60 -7.97 31.09
CA LEU A 352 11.82 -9.03 31.75
C LEU A 352 12.54 -9.67 32.96
N ARG A 353 13.76 -9.21 33.29
CA ARG A 353 14.62 -9.85 34.29
C ARG A 353 14.86 -11.37 34.06
N LEU A 354 14.71 -11.78 32.80
CA LEU A 354 14.98 -13.16 32.37
C LEU A 354 16.46 -13.31 32.04
N PRO A 355 17.04 -14.48 32.31
CA PRO A 355 18.36 -14.83 31.79
C PRO A 355 18.36 -14.71 30.26
N THR A 356 19.44 -14.19 29.65
CA THR A 356 19.56 -13.98 28.20
C THR A 356 19.27 -15.23 27.38
N TRP A 357 19.70 -16.40 27.87
CA TRP A 357 19.47 -17.67 27.18
C TRP A 357 17.97 -18.04 27.12
N VAL A 358 17.17 -17.73 28.17
CA VAL A 358 15.72 -17.96 28.18
C VAL A 358 15.03 -17.09 27.11
N GLY A 359 15.38 -15.80 27.07
CA GLY A 359 14.84 -14.89 26.03
C GLY A 359 15.21 -15.39 24.63
N ALA A 360 16.46 -15.79 24.41
CA ALA A 360 16.92 -16.33 23.14
C ALA A 360 16.19 -17.64 22.78
N ALA A 361 15.98 -18.53 23.73
CA ALA A 361 15.23 -19.79 23.53
C ALA A 361 13.78 -19.52 23.12
N LEU A 362 13.10 -18.56 23.79
CA LEU A 362 11.72 -18.17 23.43
C LEU A 362 11.63 -17.56 22.03
N VAL A 363 12.59 -16.72 21.65
CA VAL A 363 12.67 -16.18 20.29
C VAL A 363 12.95 -17.28 19.27
N ALA A 364 13.86 -18.20 19.56
CA ALA A 364 14.12 -19.35 18.70
C ALA A 364 12.88 -20.24 18.54
N LEU A 365 12.15 -20.51 19.63
CA LEU A 365 10.90 -21.25 19.59
C LEU A 365 9.84 -20.56 18.71
N LEU A 366 9.67 -19.24 18.87
CA LEU A 366 8.77 -18.45 18.04
C LEU A 366 9.16 -18.54 16.55
N VAL A 367 10.44 -18.33 16.22
CA VAL A 367 10.91 -18.40 14.83
C VAL A 367 10.72 -19.81 14.27
N LEU A 368 11.09 -20.85 15.01
CA LEU A 368 10.92 -22.24 14.58
C LEU A 368 9.45 -22.61 14.36
N SER A 369 8.54 -22.11 15.21
CA SER A 369 7.10 -22.34 15.05
C SER A 369 6.52 -21.70 13.79
N LEU A 370 7.15 -20.64 13.27
CA LEU A 370 6.74 -19.97 12.01
C LEU A 370 7.34 -20.63 10.75
N VAL A 371 8.38 -21.46 10.86
CA VAL A 371 9.06 -22.06 9.71
C VAL A 371 8.12 -22.88 8.81
N PRO A 372 7.27 -23.80 9.34
CA PRO A 372 6.38 -24.60 8.49
C PRO A 372 5.43 -23.72 7.66
N ALA A 373 4.87 -22.70 8.28
CA ALA A 373 3.98 -21.74 7.62
C ALA A 373 4.73 -20.90 6.56
N ALA A 374 5.92 -20.42 6.89
CA ALA A 374 6.77 -19.67 5.95
C ALA A 374 7.11 -20.52 4.70
N LEU A 375 7.43 -21.80 4.88
CA LEU A 375 7.68 -22.73 3.78
C LEU A 375 6.43 -22.99 2.94
N SER A 376 5.26 -23.14 3.59
CA SER A 376 3.97 -23.31 2.89
C SER A 376 3.65 -22.07 2.07
N ARG A 377 3.77 -20.89 2.66
CA ARG A 377 3.56 -19.60 1.96
C ARG A 377 4.53 -19.42 0.80
N ALA A 378 5.81 -19.68 0.98
CA ALA A 378 6.79 -19.60 -0.10
C ALA A 378 6.44 -20.49 -1.30
N ARG A 379 5.88 -21.68 -1.05
CA ARG A 379 5.38 -22.56 -2.13
C ARG A 379 4.16 -21.98 -2.83
N THR A 380 3.25 -21.38 -2.10
CA THR A 380 2.05 -20.73 -2.64
C THR A 380 2.43 -19.52 -3.47
N GLU A 381 3.31 -18.65 -2.96
CA GLU A 381 3.82 -17.48 -3.67
C GLU A 381 4.60 -17.86 -4.95
N HIS A 382 5.34 -18.97 -4.91
CA HIS A 382 6.01 -19.47 -6.11
C HIS A 382 5.01 -19.93 -7.20
N LYS A 383 3.89 -20.55 -6.82
CA LYS A 383 2.81 -20.89 -7.75
C LYS A 383 2.12 -19.64 -8.29
N ASP A 384 1.85 -18.67 -7.41
CA ASP A 384 1.26 -17.40 -7.79
C ASP A 384 2.14 -16.62 -8.77
N LEU A 385 3.45 -16.54 -8.50
CA LEU A 385 4.40 -15.90 -9.42
C LEU A 385 4.37 -16.53 -10.82
N ARG A 386 4.26 -17.86 -10.92
CA ARG A 386 4.11 -18.53 -12.23
C ARG A 386 2.80 -18.12 -12.90
N ALA A 387 1.70 -18.15 -12.18
CA ALA A 387 0.39 -17.75 -12.72
C ALA A 387 0.38 -16.28 -13.18
N GLN A 388 1.06 -15.39 -12.45
CA GLN A 388 1.20 -13.99 -12.86
C GLN A 388 2.10 -13.83 -14.11
N ARG A 389 3.12 -14.65 -14.28
CA ARG A 389 3.96 -14.71 -15.49
C ARG A 389 3.19 -15.22 -16.70
N ASP A 390 2.38 -16.27 -16.51
CA ASP A 390 1.52 -16.80 -17.55
C ASP A 390 0.51 -15.75 -18.03
N ARG A 391 -0.11 -15.06 -17.08
CA ARG A 391 -0.99 -13.91 -17.38
C ARG A 391 -0.23 -12.78 -18.10
N THR A 392 1.01 -12.49 -17.72
CA THR A 392 1.84 -11.50 -18.40
C THR A 392 2.08 -11.85 -19.86
N THR A 393 2.36 -13.13 -20.13
CA THR A 393 2.53 -13.66 -21.50
C THR A 393 1.24 -13.51 -22.30
N GLU A 394 0.10 -13.81 -21.69
CA GLU A 394 -1.22 -13.67 -22.29
C GLU A 394 -1.54 -12.19 -22.62
N ILE A 395 -1.24 -11.26 -21.71
CA ILE A 395 -1.38 -9.82 -21.94
C ILE A 395 -0.50 -9.35 -23.11
N GLY A 396 0.74 -9.84 -23.18
CA GLY A 396 1.65 -9.53 -24.30
C GLY A 396 1.11 -10.03 -25.65
N LYS A 397 0.53 -11.22 -25.68
CA LYS A 397 -0.13 -11.76 -26.88
C LYS A 397 -1.38 -10.98 -27.29
N LEU A 398 -2.12 -10.37 -26.36
CA LEU A 398 -3.25 -9.50 -26.66
C LEU A 398 -2.81 -8.28 -27.49
N ALA A 399 -1.78 -7.58 -27.04
CA ALA A 399 -1.23 -6.44 -27.75
C ALA A 399 -0.81 -6.79 -29.18
N GLY A 400 -0.08 -7.90 -29.35
CA GLY A 400 0.33 -8.40 -30.66
C GLY A 400 -0.86 -8.80 -31.56
N THR A 401 -1.91 -9.36 -30.98
CA THR A 401 -3.13 -9.72 -31.72
C THR A 401 -3.86 -8.49 -32.21
N ILE A 402 -4.03 -7.46 -31.35
CA ILE A 402 -4.63 -6.18 -31.73
C ILE A 402 -3.84 -5.54 -32.88
N THR A 403 -2.51 -5.52 -32.82
CA THR A 403 -1.65 -4.95 -33.86
C THR A 403 -1.82 -5.67 -35.19
N ARG A 404 -1.80 -7.00 -35.19
CA ARG A 404 -1.98 -7.82 -36.42
C ARG A 404 -3.36 -7.63 -37.08
N LEU A 405 -4.38 -7.31 -36.30
CA LEU A 405 -5.74 -7.08 -36.81
C LEU A 405 -6.00 -5.63 -37.24
N GLY A 406 -4.96 -4.85 -37.47
CA GLY A 406 -5.04 -3.48 -37.95
C GLY A 406 -5.07 -2.41 -36.86
N GLY A 407 -4.80 -2.81 -35.60
CA GLY A 407 -4.71 -1.92 -34.46
C GLY A 407 -6.04 -1.57 -33.80
N GLY A 408 -5.95 -0.93 -32.63
CA GLY A 408 -7.12 -0.63 -31.81
C GLY A 408 -8.14 0.29 -32.50
N ALA A 409 -7.68 1.24 -33.34
CA ALA A 409 -8.56 2.14 -34.06
C ALA A 409 -9.44 1.42 -35.10
N ALA A 410 -8.87 0.46 -35.81
CA ALA A 410 -9.62 -0.35 -36.80
C ALA A 410 -10.67 -1.22 -36.07
N LEU A 411 -10.26 -1.90 -35.00
CA LEU A 411 -11.15 -2.77 -34.24
C LEU A 411 -12.31 -2.03 -33.57
N ARG A 412 -12.08 -0.82 -33.07
CA ARG A 412 -13.14 0.02 -32.48
C ARG A 412 -14.23 0.42 -33.49
N ARG A 413 -13.89 0.56 -34.77
CA ARG A 413 -14.89 0.82 -35.82
C ARG A 413 -15.80 -0.38 -36.07
N CYS A 414 -15.35 -1.57 -35.71
CA CYS A 414 -16.12 -2.80 -35.87
C CYS A 414 -17.16 -3.03 -34.76
N GLY A 415 -17.14 -2.30 -33.67
CA GLY A 415 -18.16 -2.41 -32.63
C GLY A 415 -17.60 -2.22 -31.22
N GLU A 416 -18.50 -2.41 -30.25
CA GLU A 416 -18.17 -2.29 -28.84
C GLU A 416 -17.21 -3.42 -28.42
N PRO A 417 -16.04 -3.11 -27.83
CA PRO A 417 -15.13 -4.12 -27.36
C PRO A 417 -15.71 -4.84 -26.12
N LEU A 418 -15.69 -6.17 -26.13
CA LEU A 418 -16.23 -7.00 -25.06
C LEU A 418 -15.19 -8.03 -24.64
N THR A 419 -14.95 -8.20 -23.32
CA THR A 419 -14.06 -9.21 -22.78
C THR A 419 -14.51 -9.69 -21.40
N ARG A 420 -13.80 -10.66 -20.79
CA ARG A 420 -14.04 -11.03 -19.40
C ARG A 420 -13.69 -9.87 -18.45
N LEU A 421 -14.34 -9.83 -17.28
CA LEU A 421 -14.16 -8.77 -16.30
C LEU A 421 -12.69 -8.56 -15.91
N GLU A 422 -11.95 -9.65 -15.70
CA GLU A 422 -10.53 -9.62 -15.30
C GLU A 422 -9.59 -8.96 -16.32
N TYR A 423 -10.01 -8.85 -17.59
CA TYR A 423 -9.26 -8.24 -18.68
C TYR A 423 -9.82 -6.89 -19.15
N GLN A 424 -10.89 -6.39 -18.55
CA GLN A 424 -11.57 -5.16 -18.99
C GLN A 424 -10.61 -3.95 -19.03
N THR A 425 -9.88 -3.70 -17.93
CA THR A 425 -8.92 -2.57 -17.84
C THR A 425 -7.70 -2.78 -18.73
N ILE A 426 -7.26 -4.03 -18.89
CA ILE A 426 -6.14 -4.41 -19.73
C ILE A 426 -6.49 -4.19 -21.21
N LEU A 427 -7.71 -4.57 -21.62
CA LEU A 427 -8.19 -4.34 -22.99
C LEU A 427 -8.37 -2.84 -23.25
N ALA A 428 -8.92 -2.10 -22.29
CA ALA A 428 -9.05 -0.64 -22.38
C ALA A 428 -7.69 0.04 -22.59
N TRP A 429 -6.65 -0.38 -21.85
CA TRP A 429 -5.28 0.09 -22.03
C TRP A 429 -4.73 -0.18 -23.43
N ASN A 430 -4.87 -1.43 -23.90
CA ASN A 430 -4.35 -1.83 -25.23
C ASN A 430 -5.10 -1.16 -26.39
N LEU A 431 -6.40 -0.94 -26.26
CA LEU A 431 -7.22 -0.24 -27.26
C LEU A 431 -7.15 1.28 -27.15
N ARG A 432 -6.54 1.83 -26.07
CA ARG A 432 -6.50 3.27 -25.75
C ARG A 432 -7.90 3.88 -25.69
N VAL A 433 -8.79 3.23 -24.96
CA VAL A 433 -10.17 3.69 -24.73
C VAL A 433 -10.46 3.84 -23.24
N ASN A 434 -11.56 4.52 -22.92
CA ASN A 434 -12.09 4.53 -21.56
C ASN A 434 -12.51 3.12 -21.12
N VAL A 435 -12.30 2.79 -19.87
CA VAL A 435 -12.73 1.48 -19.31
C VAL A 435 -14.24 1.30 -19.45
N ALA A 436 -15.02 2.39 -19.36
CA ALA A 436 -16.48 2.35 -19.53
C ALA A 436 -16.93 1.91 -20.93
N VAL A 437 -16.06 2.01 -21.94
CA VAL A 437 -16.35 1.57 -23.32
C VAL A 437 -16.18 0.08 -23.49
N VAL A 438 -15.44 -0.58 -22.59
CA VAL A 438 -15.17 -2.03 -22.66
C VAL A 438 -16.22 -2.78 -21.85
N GLY A 439 -17.11 -3.50 -22.54
CA GLY A 439 -18.12 -4.35 -21.92
C GLY A 439 -17.52 -5.65 -21.32
N TYR A 440 -18.21 -6.21 -20.33
CA TYR A 440 -17.86 -7.51 -19.73
C TYR A 440 -19.06 -8.44 -19.50
N LYS A 441 -20.26 -7.94 -19.76
CA LYS A 441 -21.51 -8.73 -19.63
C LYS A 441 -21.88 -9.30 -21.00
N TYR A 442 -21.48 -10.54 -21.27
CA TYR A 442 -21.65 -11.18 -22.57
C TYR A 442 -23.11 -11.31 -23.03
N THR A 443 -23.95 -11.92 -22.19
CA THR A 443 -25.34 -12.24 -22.56
C THR A 443 -26.16 -11.01 -22.97
N PRO A 444 -26.20 -9.90 -22.19
CA PRO A 444 -26.90 -8.70 -22.61
C PRO A 444 -26.33 -8.08 -23.87
N ALA A 445 -24.99 -8.04 -23.99
CA ALA A 445 -24.33 -7.43 -25.16
C ALA A 445 -24.66 -8.20 -26.46
N ILE A 446 -24.56 -9.54 -26.43
CA ILE A 446 -24.89 -10.38 -27.61
C ILE A 446 -26.37 -10.27 -27.97
N ARG A 447 -27.27 -10.30 -26.97
CA ARG A 447 -28.73 -10.16 -27.20
C ARG A 447 -29.14 -8.81 -27.75
N SER A 448 -28.35 -7.77 -27.53
CA SER A 448 -28.66 -6.40 -27.99
C SER A 448 -28.67 -6.26 -29.52
N GLY A 449 -28.08 -7.21 -30.27
CA GLY A 449 -27.91 -7.15 -31.72
C GLY A 449 -27.00 -6.03 -32.22
N ARG A 450 -26.32 -5.31 -31.31
CA ARG A 450 -25.36 -4.25 -31.68
C ARG A 450 -24.05 -4.88 -32.19
N PRO A 451 -23.31 -4.17 -33.05
CA PRO A 451 -21.97 -4.59 -33.44
C PRO A 451 -21.04 -4.66 -32.23
N ILE A 452 -20.47 -5.84 -31.99
CA ILE A 452 -19.51 -6.08 -30.91
C ILE A 452 -18.27 -6.79 -31.42
N VAL A 453 -17.14 -6.54 -30.77
CA VAL A 453 -15.87 -7.26 -30.97
C VAL A 453 -15.50 -7.97 -29.67
N LEU A 454 -15.62 -9.29 -29.69
CA LEU A 454 -15.38 -10.15 -28.52
C LEU A 454 -13.92 -10.56 -28.48
N TYR A 455 -13.27 -10.31 -27.35
CA TYR A 455 -11.89 -10.71 -27.06
C TYR A 455 -11.90 -11.78 -25.97
N THR A 456 -11.48 -13.00 -26.34
CA THR A 456 -11.49 -14.15 -25.44
C THR A 456 -10.10 -14.78 -25.37
N PRO A 457 -9.51 -14.96 -24.18
CA PRO A 457 -8.27 -15.73 -24.06
C PRO A 457 -8.53 -17.20 -24.39
N VAL A 458 -7.56 -17.84 -25.03
CA VAL A 458 -7.65 -19.24 -25.48
C VAL A 458 -6.77 -20.11 -24.57
N SER A 459 -7.27 -21.28 -24.17
CA SER A 459 -6.56 -22.18 -23.26
C SER A 459 -5.17 -22.64 -23.77
N THR A 460 -4.98 -22.67 -25.10
CA THR A 460 -3.68 -22.95 -25.73
C THR A 460 -2.71 -21.76 -25.72
N GLY A 461 -3.12 -20.66 -25.09
CA GLY A 461 -2.37 -19.42 -25.00
C GLY A 461 -2.52 -18.54 -26.23
N GLY A 462 -3.09 -17.35 -26.05
CA GLY A 462 -3.36 -16.37 -27.10
C GLY A 462 -4.77 -15.81 -26.99
N TRP A 463 -5.21 -15.11 -28.03
CA TRP A 463 -6.49 -14.41 -28.04
C TRP A 463 -7.27 -14.72 -29.30
N ARG A 464 -8.53 -15.07 -29.11
CA ARG A 464 -9.53 -15.13 -30.18
C ARG A 464 -10.26 -13.81 -30.20
N VAL A 465 -10.29 -13.16 -31.37
CA VAL A 465 -11.04 -11.92 -31.58
C VAL A 465 -12.13 -12.21 -32.62
N GLN A 466 -13.38 -12.04 -32.21
CA GLN A 466 -14.54 -12.34 -33.04
C GLN A 466 -15.43 -11.11 -33.18
N ALA A 467 -15.86 -10.86 -34.42
CA ALA A 467 -16.77 -9.76 -34.70
C ALA A 467 -18.19 -10.31 -34.89
N LEU A 468 -19.13 -9.86 -34.07
CA LEU A 468 -20.53 -10.27 -34.10
C LEU A 468 -21.43 -9.10 -34.53
N HIS A 469 -22.54 -9.40 -35.20
CA HIS A 469 -23.54 -8.44 -35.66
C HIS A 469 -22.96 -7.32 -36.55
N GLN A 470 -21.98 -7.64 -37.41
CA GLN A 470 -21.19 -6.69 -38.18
C GLN A 470 -21.99 -6.08 -39.34
N ARG A 471 -21.93 -4.76 -39.44
CA ARG A 471 -22.50 -3.96 -40.54
C ARG A 471 -21.46 -3.61 -41.61
N LEU A 472 -20.18 -3.43 -41.23
CA LEU A 472 -19.10 -3.04 -42.12
C LEU A 472 -18.45 -4.27 -42.79
N PRO A 473 -18.27 -4.25 -44.16
CA PRO A 473 -17.59 -5.35 -44.86
C PRO A 473 -16.19 -5.62 -44.36
N SER A 474 -15.40 -4.57 -44.03
CA SER A 474 -14.03 -4.70 -43.47
C SER A 474 -13.95 -5.38 -42.12
N CYS A 475 -15.05 -5.49 -41.39
CA CYS A 475 -15.12 -6.18 -40.11
C CYS A 475 -15.59 -7.64 -40.23
N ARG A 476 -16.13 -8.03 -41.41
CA ARG A 476 -16.56 -9.42 -41.69
C ARG A 476 -15.38 -10.35 -41.91
N SER A 477 -14.21 -9.82 -42.26
CA SER A 477 -12.95 -10.54 -42.43
C SER A 477 -12.27 -10.93 -41.11
N LEU A 478 -12.73 -10.39 -39.98
CA LEU A 478 -12.27 -10.84 -38.67
C LEU A 478 -12.75 -12.29 -38.42
N PRO A 479 -11.97 -13.16 -37.80
CA PRO A 479 -12.37 -14.53 -37.50
C PRO A 479 -13.73 -14.58 -36.78
N ARG A 480 -14.61 -15.47 -37.22
CA ARG A 480 -15.93 -15.74 -36.61
C ARG A 480 -15.80 -16.69 -35.44
#